data_2e40dfcc6b1cb3dfb41461fb88d91df1
#
_entry.id   2e40dfcc6b1cb3dfb41461fb88d91df1
#
_cell.length_a   1.000
_cell.length_b   1.000
_cell.length_c   1.000
_cell.angle_alpha   90.00
_cell.angle_beta   90.00
_cell.angle_gamma   90.00
#
_symmetry.space_group_name_H-M   'P 1'
#
loop_
_entity.id
_entity.type
_entity.pdbx_description
1 polymer ?
#
loop_
_entity_poly.entity_id
_entity_poly.type
_entity_poly.pdbx_seq_one_letter_code
_entity_poly.pdbx_strand_id
1 'polypeptide(L)'
;IFLIIALACSAFAIYEIFLLSSIETLLRYIVMGILILIDVVLFIKVRIASKKRKKKRNKRIGLISFMLIYSLICFAVGLVIAYFYGQLSSINKAYVTYTSDLVVMKDNEAKKVDDIKDYTIGILKDKDSPDGYIIPREMIKENKLEDDNEIKKYDDYSTMLVDLYAGDVDAIFITDNYVDMFASVSGYEDVGTDTKIILSKDKKMKKSD
;
A
#
# COMPACT_ATOMS: atom_id res chain seq x y z
N ILE A 1 -9.09 33.91 -25.93
CA ILE A 1 -9.76 32.63 -25.67
C ILE A 1 -8.77 31.47 -25.87
N PHE A 2 -8.20 31.23 -27.08
CA PHE A 2 -7.30 30.07 -27.34
C PHE A 2 -6.07 30.00 -26.44
N LEU A 3 -5.46 31.14 -26.11
CA LEU A 3 -4.32 31.19 -25.19
C LEU A 3 -4.74 30.77 -23.78
N ILE A 4 -5.90 31.19 -23.29
CA ILE A 4 -6.40 30.82 -21.97
C ILE A 4 -6.64 29.30 -21.90
N ILE A 5 -7.21 28.71 -22.96
CA ILE A 5 -7.43 27.27 -23.05
C ILE A 5 -6.10 26.53 -23.04
N ALA A 6 -5.10 26.97 -23.80
CA ALA A 6 -3.78 26.34 -23.85
C ALA A 6 -3.08 26.39 -22.49
N LEU A 7 -3.12 27.53 -21.80
CA LEU A 7 -2.55 27.68 -20.45
C LEU A 7 -3.28 26.82 -19.40
N ALA A 8 -4.61 26.73 -19.51
CA ALA A 8 -5.39 25.89 -18.59
C ALA A 8 -5.08 24.39 -18.76
N CYS A 9 -4.97 23.91 -20.01
CA CYS A 9 -4.60 22.52 -20.29
C CYS A 9 -3.16 22.22 -19.88
N SER A 10 -2.22 23.15 -20.07
CA SER A 10 -0.84 23.03 -19.61
C SER A 10 -0.77 23.01 -18.08
N ALA A 11 -1.48 23.90 -17.38
CA ALA A 11 -1.54 23.92 -15.93
C ALA A 11 -2.11 22.60 -15.36
N PHE A 12 -3.11 22.02 -16.00
CA PHE A 12 -3.65 20.72 -15.66
C PHE A 12 -2.59 19.62 -15.81
N ALA A 13 -1.88 19.56 -16.94
CA ALA A 13 -0.80 18.60 -17.15
C ALA A 13 0.34 18.76 -16.10
N ILE A 14 0.74 19.99 -15.80
CA ILE A 14 1.76 20.31 -14.79
C ILE A 14 1.31 19.81 -13.40
N TYR A 15 0.05 20.03 -13.04
CA TYR A 15 -0.51 19.57 -11.78
C TYR A 15 -0.46 18.05 -11.65
N GLU A 16 -0.89 17.32 -12.69
CA GLU A 16 -0.85 15.85 -12.70
C GLU A 16 0.60 15.31 -12.65
N ILE A 17 1.54 15.94 -13.38
CA ILE A 17 2.98 15.59 -13.32
C ILE A 17 3.53 15.85 -11.90
N PHE A 18 3.11 16.91 -11.24
CA PHE A 18 3.54 17.22 -9.87
C PHE A 18 3.10 16.14 -8.87
N LEU A 19 1.89 15.58 -9.05
CA LEU A 19 1.36 14.51 -8.19
C LEU A 19 2.08 13.17 -8.38
N LEU A 20 2.79 12.95 -9.48
CA LEU A 20 3.46 11.71 -9.83
C LEU A 20 4.70 11.47 -8.96
N SER A 21 4.51 10.95 -7.75
CA SER A 21 5.61 10.67 -6.80
C SER A 21 6.53 9.51 -7.23
N SER A 22 6.06 8.65 -8.14
CA SER A 22 6.80 7.47 -8.62
C SER A 22 7.89 7.77 -9.65
N ILE A 23 7.97 9.00 -10.17
CA ILE A 23 9.02 9.42 -11.10
C ILE A 23 10.09 10.21 -10.34
N GLU A 24 11.36 10.01 -10.74
CA GLU A 24 12.50 10.73 -10.19
C GLU A 24 12.24 12.25 -10.18
N THR A 25 12.46 12.86 -9.02
CA THR A 25 12.13 14.26 -8.74
C THR A 25 12.76 15.23 -9.75
N LEU A 26 14.03 14.95 -10.16
CA LEU A 26 14.74 15.79 -11.11
C LEU A 26 14.08 15.77 -12.50
N LEU A 27 13.71 14.59 -13.00
CA LEU A 27 13.05 14.44 -14.31
C LEU A 27 11.68 15.16 -14.33
N ARG A 28 10.93 15.05 -13.27
CA ARG A 28 9.64 15.72 -13.09
C ARG A 28 9.76 17.24 -13.18
N TYR A 29 10.73 17.83 -12.48
CA TYR A 29 10.95 19.28 -12.54
C TYR A 29 11.46 19.76 -13.91
N ILE A 30 12.27 18.95 -14.61
CA ILE A 30 12.73 19.27 -15.98
C ILE A 30 11.52 19.36 -16.92
N VAL A 31 10.62 18.36 -16.90
CA VAL A 31 9.43 18.33 -17.77
C VAL A 31 8.50 19.51 -17.48
N MET A 32 8.24 19.79 -16.19
CA MET A 32 7.44 20.95 -15.79
C MET A 32 8.07 22.26 -16.24
N GLY A 33 9.38 22.41 -16.13
CA GLY A 33 10.13 23.59 -16.57
C GLY A 33 10.04 23.81 -18.09
N ILE A 34 10.07 22.74 -18.89
CA ILE A 34 9.88 22.79 -20.34
C ILE A 34 8.46 23.28 -20.70
N LEU A 35 7.44 22.76 -20.04
CA LEU A 35 6.04 23.19 -20.27
C LEU A 35 5.86 24.67 -19.95
N ILE A 36 6.36 25.13 -18.79
CA ILE A 36 6.31 26.54 -18.39
C ILE A 36 7.04 27.43 -19.43
N LEU A 37 8.18 27.00 -19.91
CA LEU A 37 8.95 27.75 -20.94
C LEU A 37 8.16 27.86 -22.23
N ILE A 38 7.48 26.80 -22.69
CA ILE A 38 6.61 26.82 -23.87
C ILE A 38 5.45 27.81 -23.65
N ASP A 39 4.82 27.81 -22.49
CA ASP A 39 3.73 28.74 -22.14
C ASP A 39 4.18 30.21 -22.19
N VAL A 40 5.36 30.52 -21.65
CA VAL A 40 5.94 31.86 -21.70
C VAL A 40 6.20 32.30 -23.14
N VAL A 41 6.78 31.41 -23.97
CA VAL A 41 7.03 31.70 -25.39
C VAL A 41 5.71 31.93 -26.15
N LEU A 42 4.67 31.13 -25.91
CA LEU A 42 3.33 31.31 -26.49
C LEU A 42 2.72 32.65 -26.08
N PHE A 43 2.79 32.99 -24.79
CA PHE A 43 2.30 34.26 -24.28
C PHE A 43 2.96 35.47 -25.00
N ILE A 44 4.30 35.45 -25.14
CA ILE A 44 5.07 36.49 -25.81
C ILE A 44 4.66 36.58 -27.32
N LYS A 45 4.59 35.43 -28.03
CA LYS A 45 4.21 35.38 -29.43
C LYS A 45 2.78 35.93 -29.69
N VAL A 46 1.84 35.61 -28.82
CA VAL A 46 0.46 36.12 -28.90
C VAL A 46 0.44 37.64 -28.66
N ARG A 47 1.19 38.15 -27.66
CA ARG A 47 1.30 39.60 -27.41
C ARG A 47 1.90 40.36 -28.60
N ILE A 48 2.96 39.84 -29.21
CA ILE A 48 3.58 40.43 -30.42
C ILE A 48 2.60 40.38 -31.59
N ALA A 49 1.89 39.24 -31.80
CA ALA A 49 0.93 39.08 -32.89
C ALA A 49 -0.28 40.02 -32.72
N SER A 50 -0.70 40.35 -31.53
CA SER A 50 -1.80 41.25 -31.24
C SER A 50 -1.46 42.71 -31.53
N LYS A 51 -0.23 43.15 -31.37
CA LYS A 51 0.24 44.53 -31.64
C LYS A 51 0.40 44.81 -33.15
N LYS A 52 0.62 43.81 -34.00
CA LYS A 52 0.82 43.97 -35.44
C LYS A 52 -0.48 43.79 -36.21
N ARG A 53 -1.29 44.88 -36.36
CA ARG A 53 -2.69 44.86 -36.80
C ARG A 53 -2.96 44.55 -38.28
N LYS A 54 -1.98 44.55 -39.21
CA LYS A 54 -2.36 44.55 -40.67
C LYS A 54 -1.65 43.58 -41.63
N LYS A 55 -0.67 42.75 -41.25
CA LYS A 55 -0.02 41.93 -42.29
C LYS A 55 0.43 40.54 -41.78
N LYS A 56 -0.48 39.55 -41.79
CA LYS A 56 -0.15 38.10 -41.84
C LYS A 56 -1.25 37.23 -41.25
N ARG A 57 -2.38 37.14 -41.96
CA ARG A 57 -3.48 36.19 -41.63
C ARG A 57 -2.96 34.75 -41.44
N ASN A 58 -2.09 34.30 -42.37
CA ASN A 58 -1.55 32.93 -42.31
C ASN A 58 -0.70 32.65 -41.06
N LYS A 59 0.10 33.63 -40.55
CA LYS A 59 0.87 33.45 -39.32
C LYS A 59 0.00 33.38 -38.05
N ARG A 60 -1.17 34.07 -38.06
CA ARG A 60 -2.14 33.98 -36.94
C ARG A 60 -2.87 32.66 -36.96
N ILE A 61 -3.24 32.15 -38.13
CA ILE A 61 -3.87 30.83 -38.26
C ILE A 61 -2.90 29.74 -37.75
N GLY A 62 -1.64 29.79 -38.20
CA GLY A 62 -0.60 28.84 -37.71
C GLY A 62 -0.39 28.89 -36.20
N LEU A 63 -0.42 30.08 -35.58
CA LEU A 63 -0.29 30.22 -34.13
C LEU A 63 -1.51 29.65 -33.39
N ILE A 64 -2.72 29.89 -33.90
CA ILE A 64 -3.96 29.34 -33.34
C ILE A 64 -3.96 27.81 -33.46
N SER A 65 -3.61 27.28 -34.63
CA SER A 65 -3.50 25.85 -34.89
C SER A 65 -2.51 25.18 -33.92
N PHE A 66 -1.33 25.82 -33.72
CA PHE A 66 -0.34 25.32 -32.77
C PHE A 66 -0.87 25.31 -31.34
N MET A 67 -1.56 26.38 -30.89
CA MET A 67 -2.13 26.41 -29.54
C MET A 67 -3.21 25.34 -29.34
N LEU A 68 -4.02 25.04 -30.36
CA LEU A 68 -5.03 23.98 -30.29
C LEU A 68 -4.41 22.60 -30.20
N ILE A 69 -3.39 22.31 -31.02
CA ILE A 69 -2.67 21.03 -30.97
C ILE A 69 -1.95 20.87 -29.63
N TYR A 70 -1.26 21.92 -29.16
CA TYR A 70 -0.58 21.92 -27.86
C TYR A 70 -1.56 21.69 -26.70
N SER A 71 -2.71 22.37 -26.70
CA SER A 71 -3.72 22.19 -25.66
C SER A 71 -4.30 20.76 -25.66
N LEU A 72 -4.51 20.17 -26.85
CA LEU A 72 -4.98 18.79 -26.98
C LEU A 72 -3.96 17.80 -26.42
N ILE A 73 -2.68 17.98 -26.74
CA ILE A 73 -1.60 17.12 -26.24
C ILE A 73 -1.49 17.24 -24.73
N CYS A 74 -1.43 18.46 -24.16
CA CYS A 74 -1.34 18.66 -22.72
C CYS A 74 -2.54 18.06 -21.99
N PHE A 75 -3.75 18.24 -22.52
CA PHE A 75 -4.97 17.67 -21.93
C PHE A 75 -4.96 16.14 -21.98
N ALA A 76 -4.58 15.55 -23.12
CA ALA A 76 -4.48 14.09 -23.26
C ALA A 76 -3.43 13.50 -22.30
N VAL A 77 -2.25 14.12 -22.20
CA VAL A 77 -1.20 13.69 -21.26
C VAL A 77 -1.69 13.79 -19.83
N GLY A 78 -2.32 14.91 -19.44
CA GLY A 78 -2.89 15.07 -18.10
C GLY A 78 -3.94 14.00 -17.78
N LEU A 79 -4.86 13.69 -18.73
CA LEU A 79 -5.85 12.62 -18.54
C LEU A 79 -5.21 11.24 -18.38
N VAL A 80 -4.21 10.91 -19.19
CA VAL A 80 -3.49 9.63 -19.10
C VAL A 80 -2.84 9.51 -17.72
N ILE A 81 -2.15 10.56 -17.26
CA ILE A 81 -1.51 10.57 -15.95
C ILE A 81 -2.54 10.43 -14.83
N ALA A 82 -3.62 11.22 -14.86
CA ALA A 82 -4.70 11.15 -13.87
C ALA A 82 -5.33 9.76 -13.78
N TYR A 83 -5.56 9.12 -14.94
CA TYR A 83 -6.11 7.76 -15.00
C TYR A 83 -5.14 6.73 -14.38
N PHE A 84 -3.87 6.73 -14.80
CA PHE A 84 -2.88 5.80 -14.27
C PHE A 84 -2.57 6.06 -12.79
N TYR A 85 -2.46 7.32 -12.39
CA TYR A 85 -2.23 7.68 -10.99
C TYR A 85 -3.41 7.28 -10.10
N GLY A 86 -4.64 7.46 -10.58
CA GLY A 86 -5.84 6.99 -9.88
C GLY A 86 -5.84 5.48 -9.64
N GLN A 87 -5.43 4.70 -10.65
CA GLN A 87 -5.31 3.24 -10.53
C GLN A 87 -4.16 2.84 -9.59
N LEU A 88 -2.97 3.45 -9.73
CA LEU A 88 -1.81 3.19 -8.87
C LEU A 88 -2.03 3.63 -7.41
N SER A 89 -2.73 4.74 -7.18
CA SER A 89 -3.03 5.19 -5.82
C SER A 89 -4.05 4.30 -5.12
N SER A 90 -4.91 3.62 -5.87
CA SER A 90 -5.81 2.61 -5.30
C SER A 90 -5.07 1.31 -4.97
N ILE A 91 -4.00 0.96 -5.71
CA ILE A 91 -3.12 -0.17 -5.42
C ILE A 91 -2.22 0.13 -4.20
N ASN A 92 -1.67 1.34 -4.09
CA ASN A 92 -0.85 1.77 -2.93
C ASN A 92 -1.68 2.01 -1.65
N LYS A 93 -3.00 2.06 -1.74
CA LYS A 93 -3.93 2.05 -0.61
C LYS A 93 -4.52 0.66 -0.36
N ALA A 94 -3.94 -0.38 -0.93
CA ALA A 94 -4.37 -1.74 -0.67
C ALA A 94 -4.16 -2.04 0.82
N TYR A 95 -5.22 -1.91 1.59
CA TYR A 95 -5.29 -2.50 2.90
C TYR A 95 -5.30 -4.01 2.72
N VAL A 96 -4.37 -4.68 3.35
CA VAL A 96 -4.35 -6.13 3.47
C VAL A 96 -5.01 -6.46 4.80
N THR A 97 -5.89 -7.44 4.80
CA THR A 97 -6.39 -8.03 6.02
C THR A 97 -5.39 -9.08 6.46
N TYR A 98 -4.86 -8.92 7.65
CA TYR A 98 -4.05 -9.91 8.33
C TYR A 98 -4.90 -10.56 9.40
N THR A 99 -4.75 -11.87 9.56
CA THR A 99 -5.43 -12.66 10.59
C THR A 99 -4.38 -13.29 11.47
N SER A 100 -4.61 -13.27 12.77
CA SER A 100 -3.80 -14.02 13.72
C SER A 100 -4.70 -14.92 14.54
N ASP A 101 -4.30 -16.19 14.62
CA ASP A 101 -4.99 -17.25 15.32
C ASP A 101 -4.20 -17.65 16.57
N LEU A 102 -4.90 -17.76 17.71
CA LEU A 102 -4.36 -18.41 18.90
C LEU A 102 -4.66 -19.90 18.81
N VAL A 103 -3.61 -20.70 18.68
CA VAL A 103 -3.67 -22.12 18.39
C VAL A 103 -3.10 -22.92 19.54
N VAL A 104 -3.73 -24.04 19.89
CA VAL A 104 -3.26 -25.04 20.83
C VAL A 104 -3.28 -26.44 20.21
N MET A 105 -2.63 -27.41 20.82
CA MET A 105 -2.74 -28.82 20.40
C MET A 105 -4.19 -29.31 20.51
N LYS A 106 -4.58 -30.24 19.65
CA LYS A 106 -5.96 -30.76 19.55
C LYS A 106 -6.47 -31.39 20.85
N ASP A 107 -5.60 -32.08 21.57
CA ASP A 107 -5.87 -32.76 22.84
C ASP A 107 -5.86 -31.82 24.06
N ASN A 108 -5.44 -30.55 23.87
CA ASN A 108 -5.50 -29.54 24.93
C ASN A 108 -6.95 -29.32 25.38
N GLU A 109 -7.21 -29.17 26.68
CA GLU A 109 -8.53 -29.06 27.28
C GLU A 109 -9.22 -27.71 27.01
N ALA A 110 -8.44 -26.63 26.73
CA ALA A 110 -8.97 -25.29 26.47
C ALA A 110 -9.87 -25.29 25.23
N LYS A 111 -11.04 -24.66 25.36
CA LYS A 111 -12.03 -24.48 24.27
C LYS A 111 -12.27 -23.02 23.93
N LYS A 112 -11.89 -22.11 24.80
CA LYS A 112 -12.05 -20.67 24.64
C LYS A 112 -10.90 -19.95 25.37
N VAL A 113 -10.74 -18.67 25.10
CA VAL A 113 -9.66 -17.86 25.67
C VAL A 113 -9.68 -17.80 27.21
N ASP A 114 -10.84 -17.85 27.82
CA ASP A 114 -10.97 -17.84 29.30
C ASP A 114 -10.43 -19.11 29.97
N ASP A 115 -10.27 -20.19 29.23
CA ASP A 115 -9.73 -21.45 29.71
C ASP A 115 -8.19 -21.46 29.77
N ILE A 116 -7.54 -20.42 29.19
CA ILE A 116 -6.08 -20.30 29.09
C ILE A 116 -5.54 -19.60 30.33
N LYS A 117 -5.04 -20.39 31.28
CA LYS A 117 -4.42 -19.92 32.52
C LYS A 117 -3.18 -20.74 32.81
N ASP A 118 -2.15 -20.07 33.31
CA ASP A 118 -0.83 -20.67 33.62
C ASP A 118 -0.16 -21.28 32.35
N TYR A 119 -0.47 -20.73 31.15
CA TYR A 119 0.08 -21.16 29.87
C TYR A 119 1.33 -20.38 29.51
N THR A 120 2.23 -21.04 28.79
CA THR A 120 3.29 -20.37 28.03
C THR A 120 2.78 -20.13 26.61
N ILE A 121 2.66 -18.86 26.20
CA ILE A 121 2.11 -18.46 24.92
C ILE A 121 3.21 -17.90 24.01
N GLY A 122 3.40 -18.50 22.84
CA GLY A 122 4.37 -18.08 21.83
C GLY A 122 3.87 -16.93 20.95
N ILE A 123 4.73 -15.92 20.73
CA ILE A 123 4.56 -14.86 19.72
C ILE A 123 5.88 -14.60 18.99
N LEU A 124 5.84 -13.94 17.82
CA LEU A 124 7.08 -13.51 17.16
C LEU A 124 7.74 -12.34 17.90
N LYS A 125 9.07 -12.22 17.76
CA LYS A 125 9.86 -11.06 18.25
C LYS A 125 9.73 -9.85 17.36
N ASP A 126 9.51 -10.07 16.04
CA ASP A 126 9.46 -9.02 15.03
C ASP A 126 8.23 -8.14 15.26
N LYS A 127 8.51 -6.91 15.72
CA LYS A 127 7.47 -5.92 16.07
C LYS A 127 6.71 -5.40 14.87
N ASP A 128 7.25 -5.59 13.66
CA ASP A 128 6.64 -5.14 12.41
C ASP A 128 5.78 -6.25 11.77
N SER A 129 5.80 -7.47 12.32
CA SER A 129 4.94 -8.57 11.87
C SER A 129 3.49 -8.33 12.30
N PRO A 130 2.54 -8.15 11.34
CA PRO A 130 1.15 -7.91 11.66
C PRO A 130 0.48 -9.07 12.40
N ASP A 131 0.61 -10.27 11.87
CA ASP A 131 -0.03 -11.52 12.33
C ASP A 131 0.75 -12.22 13.44
N GLY A 132 2.09 -12.04 13.48
CA GLY A 132 2.94 -12.67 14.49
C GLY A 132 3.20 -11.84 15.75
N TYR A 133 3.01 -10.50 15.68
CA TYR A 133 3.28 -9.62 16.82
C TYR A 133 2.20 -8.57 17.09
N ILE A 134 1.80 -7.77 16.06
CA ILE A 134 0.93 -6.61 16.29
C ILE A 134 -0.46 -7.06 16.74
N ILE A 135 -1.09 -7.98 15.99
CA ILE A 135 -2.41 -8.52 16.34
C ILE A 135 -2.36 -9.35 17.61
N PRO A 136 -1.38 -10.30 17.78
CA PRO A 136 -1.19 -11.01 19.04
C PRO A 136 -1.10 -10.10 20.27
N ARG A 137 -0.31 -9.04 20.23
CA ARG A 137 -0.19 -8.08 21.34
C ARG A 137 -1.51 -7.38 21.70
N GLU A 138 -2.33 -7.07 20.69
CA GLU A 138 -3.67 -6.54 20.92
C GLU A 138 -4.58 -7.59 21.57
N MET A 139 -4.58 -8.82 21.06
CA MET A 139 -5.40 -9.92 21.59
C MET A 139 -5.01 -10.26 23.04
N ILE A 140 -3.70 -10.31 23.34
CA ILE A 140 -3.16 -10.51 24.68
C ILE A 140 -3.66 -9.42 25.64
N LYS A 141 -3.60 -8.16 25.23
CA LYS A 141 -4.05 -7.02 26.04
C LYS A 141 -5.56 -7.01 26.25
N GLU A 142 -6.34 -7.23 25.18
CA GLU A 142 -7.80 -7.23 25.22
C GLU A 142 -8.36 -8.31 26.12
N ASN A 143 -7.73 -9.49 26.12
CA ASN A 143 -8.12 -10.65 26.92
C ASN A 143 -7.35 -10.80 28.22
N LYS A 144 -6.48 -9.84 28.57
CA LYS A 144 -5.65 -9.81 29.80
C LYS A 144 -4.80 -11.07 29.98
N LEU A 145 -4.34 -11.65 28.87
CA LEU A 145 -3.60 -12.92 28.92
C LEU A 145 -2.22 -12.80 29.61
N GLU A 146 -1.63 -11.60 29.69
CA GLU A 146 -0.36 -11.38 30.41
C GLU A 146 -0.51 -11.49 31.94
N ASP A 147 -1.73 -11.39 32.47
CA ASP A 147 -1.94 -11.40 33.91
C ASP A 147 -1.74 -12.81 34.51
N ASP A 148 -2.13 -13.84 33.73
CA ASP A 148 -2.14 -15.24 34.19
C ASP A 148 -1.24 -16.18 33.35
N ASN A 149 -0.48 -15.65 32.36
CA ASN A 149 0.28 -16.48 31.41
C ASN A 149 1.67 -15.89 31.11
N GLU A 150 2.61 -16.75 30.73
CA GLU A 150 3.95 -16.36 30.30
C GLU A 150 3.96 -16.11 28.76
N ILE A 151 4.59 -15.02 28.29
CA ILE A 151 4.74 -14.72 26.87
C ILE A 151 6.16 -14.98 26.41
N LYS A 152 6.34 -16.06 25.63
CA LYS A 152 7.62 -16.46 25.03
C LYS A 152 7.76 -15.90 23.62
N LYS A 153 8.94 -15.40 23.25
CA LYS A 153 9.19 -14.75 21.96
C LYS A 153 10.09 -15.58 21.06
N TYR A 154 9.70 -15.69 19.78
CA TYR A 154 10.35 -16.51 18.77
C TYR A 154 10.83 -15.68 17.58
N ASP A 155 11.85 -16.18 16.88
CA ASP A 155 12.36 -15.54 15.66
C ASP A 155 11.49 -15.88 14.44
N ASP A 156 10.89 -17.06 14.43
CA ASP A 156 10.07 -17.57 13.31
C ASP A 156 8.97 -18.53 13.79
N TYR A 157 8.00 -18.76 12.90
CA TYR A 157 6.87 -19.67 13.16
C TYR A 157 7.28 -21.14 13.24
N SER A 158 8.34 -21.56 12.53
CA SER A 158 8.76 -22.96 12.51
C SER A 158 9.28 -23.38 13.88
N THR A 159 10.16 -22.58 14.48
CA THR A 159 10.68 -22.85 15.84
C THR A 159 9.55 -22.81 16.87
N MET A 160 8.62 -21.87 16.73
CA MET A 160 7.47 -21.74 17.62
C MET A 160 6.52 -22.95 17.54
N LEU A 161 6.30 -23.49 16.33
CA LEU A 161 5.49 -24.69 16.11
C LEU A 161 6.19 -25.94 16.66
N VAL A 162 7.50 -26.07 16.50
CA VAL A 162 8.30 -27.17 17.11
C VAL A 162 8.10 -27.21 18.62
N ASP A 163 8.19 -26.07 19.28
CA ASP A 163 8.01 -25.97 20.73
C ASP A 163 6.57 -26.30 21.16
N LEU A 164 5.56 -25.98 20.34
CA LEU A 164 4.17 -26.37 20.58
C LEU A 164 4.00 -27.89 20.54
N TYR A 165 4.58 -28.56 19.54
CA TYR A 165 4.53 -30.03 19.41
C TYR A 165 5.34 -30.71 20.49
N ALA A 166 6.43 -30.10 20.97
CA ALA A 166 7.24 -30.61 22.08
C ALA A 166 6.59 -30.40 23.45
N GLY A 167 5.58 -29.53 23.56
CA GLY A 167 4.97 -29.16 24.83
C GLY A 167 5.78 -28.13 25.63
N ASP A 168 6.76 -27.47 25.00
CA ASP A 168 7.55 -26.37 25.58
C ASP A 168 6.81 -25.03 25.62
N VAL A 169 5.71 -24.95 24.85
CA VAL A 169 4.67 -23.91 24.92
C VAL A 169 3.29 -24.55 24.80
N ASP A 170 2.30 -23.98 25.46
CA ASP A 170 0.92 -24.50 25.49
C ASP A 170 0.05 -23.95 24.39
N ALA A 171 0.35 -22.73 23.92
CA ALA A 171 -0.37 -22.04 22.87
C ALA A 171 0.58 -21.16 22.04
N ILE A 172 0.21 -20.90 20.79
CA ILE A 172 0.96 -20.00 19.91
C ILE A 172 0.03 -19.08 19.13
N PHE A 173 0.49 -17.85 18.87
CA PHE A 173 -0.14 -16.98 17.89
C PHE A 173 0.53 -17.17 16.53
N ILE A 174 -0.28 -17.52 15.53
CA ILE A 174 0.21 -17.84 14.19
C ILE A 174 -0.74 -17.25 13.13
N THR A 175 -0.25 -17.10 11.90
CA THR A 175 -1.05 -16.65 10.76
C THR A 175 -2.14 -17.68 10.38
N ASP A 176 -3.27 -17.23 9.82
CA ASP A 176 -4.40 -18.09 9.43
C ASP A 176 -4.05 -19.13 8.35
N ASN A 177 -3.04 -18.84 7.53
CA ASN A 177 -2.58 -19.75 6.48
C ASN A 177 -1.51 -20.77 6.94
N TYR A 178 -1.32 -20.93 8.26
CA TYR A 178 -0.29 -21.83 8.80
C TYR A 178 -0.43 -23.29 8.34
N VAL A 179 -1.66 -23.75 8.12
CA VAL A 179 -1.91 -25.12 7.62
C VAL A 179 -1.27 -25.31 6.23
N ASP A 180 -1.49 -24.38 5.32
CA ASP A 180 -0.89 -24.42 3.97
C ASP A 180 0.64 -24.21 4.03
N MET A 181 1.10 -23.37 4.94
CA MET A 181 2.53 -23.08 5.14
C MET A 181 3.30 -24.32 5.55
N PHE A 182 2.73 -25.17 6.39
CA PHE A 182 3.38 -26.37 6.92
C PHE A 182 2.97 -27.66 6.21
N ALA A 183 2.03 -27.64 5.25
CA ALA A 183 1.52 -28.82 4.55
C ALA A 183 2.60 -29.66 3.85
N SER A 184 3.75 -29.08 3.49
CA SER A 184 4.87 -29.78 2.86
C SER A 184 6.10 -29.92 3.77
N VAL A 185 5.96 -29.59 5.05
CA VAL A 185 7.05 -29.71 6.04
C VAL A 185 6.97 -31.06 6.74
N SER A 186 8.03 -31.87 6.57
CA SER A 186 8.05 -33.23 7.15
C SER A 186 7.83 -33.23 8.66
N GLY A 187 6.80 -33.96 9.10
CA GLY A 187 6.38 -34.09 10.49
C GLY A 187 5.34 -33.07 10.95
N TYR A 188 4.89 -32.15 10.04
CA TYR A 188 3.87 -31.14 10.35
C TYR A 188 2.78 -31.09 9.27
N GLU A 189 2.73 -32.08 8.38
CA GLU A 189 1.76 -32.18 7.29
C GLU A 189 0.31 -32.15 7.80
N ASP A 190 0.08 -32.71 8.99
CA ASP A 190 -1.23 -32.82 9.63
C ASP A 190 -1.52 -31.71 10.66
N VAL A 191 -0.75 -30.60 10.65
CA VAL A 191 -0.87 -29.51 11.62
C VAL A 191 -2.30 -28.98 11.78
N GLY A 192 -3.09 -28.95 10.68
CA GLY A 192 -4.49 -28.52 10.72
C GLY A 192 -5.42 -29.47 11.47
N THR A 193 -5.06 -30.75 11.59
CA THR A 193 -5.82 -31.76 12.34
C THR A 193 -5.28 -31.97 13.74
N ASP A 194 -3.98 -31.72 13.94
CA ASP A 194 -3.28 -31.88 15.22
C ASP A 194 -3.48 -30.69 16.16
N THR A 195 -3.94 -29.57 15.61
CA THR A 195 -4.17 -28.34 16.36
C THR A 195 -5.62 -27.88 16.30
N LYS A 196 -5.96 -26.89 17.12
CA LYS A 196 -7.25 -26.18 17.10
C LYS A 196 -7.10 -24.71 17.42
N ILE A 197 -7.91 -23.89 16.78
CA ILE A 197 -7.97 -22.45 17.00
C ILE A 197 -8.88 -22.15 18.19
N ILE A 198 -8.39 -21.39 19.16
CA ILE A 198 -9.12 -20.95 20.36
C ILE A 198 -9.68 -19.54 20.18
N LEU A 199 -8.95 -18.67 19.50
CA LEU A 199 -9.31 -17.29 19.26
C LEU A 199 -8.73 -16.84 17.92
N SER A 200 -9.47 -16.06 17.15
CA SER A 200 -9.03 -15.49 15.89
C SER A 200 -9.35 -14.00 15.84
N LYS A 201 -8.47 -13.20 15.23
CA LYS A 201 -8.70 -11.77 15.02
C LYS A 201 -8.15 -11.30 13.70
N ASP A 202 -9.02 -10.59 12.97
CA ASP A 202 -8.69 -9.92 11.72
C ASP A 202 -8.34 -8.45 11.97
N LYS A 203 -7.36 -7.95 11.24
CA LYS A 203 -7.03 -6.53 11.21
C LYS A 203 -6.66 -6.07 9.81
N LYS A 204 -7.36 -5.02 9.34
CA LYS A 204 -7.00 -4.33 8.11
C LYS A 204 -5.86 -3.36 8.39
N MET A 205 -4.73 -3.60 7.75
CA MET A 205 -3.55 -2.74 7.85
C MET A 205 -3.13 -2.27 6.47
N LYS A 206 -2.53 -1.09 6.40
CA LYS A 206 -1.91 -0.61 5.17
C LYS A 206 -0.73 -1.54 4.87
N LYS A 207 -0.64 -2.05 3.63
CA LYS A 207 0.54 -2.80 3.20
C LYS A 207 1.75 -1.90 3.41
N SER A 208 2.68 -2.30 4.28
CA SER A 208 4.00 -1.67 4.37
C SER A 208 4.78 -2.05 3.13
N ASP A 209 5.39 -1.05 2.49
CA ASP A 209 6.28 -1.22 1.34
C ASP A 209 7.53 -2.02 1.73
#